data_4406904b6ccdbe1bdd3a2e01fa3503bb
#
_entry.id   4406904b6ccdbe1bdd3a2e01fa3503bb
#
_cell.length_a   1.000
_cell.length_b   1.000
_cell.length_c   1.000
_cell.angle_alpha   90.00
_cell.angle_beta   90.00
_cell.angle_gamma   90.00
#
_symmetry.space_group_name_H-M   'P 1'
#
loop_
_entity.id
_entity.type
_entity.pdbx_description
1 polymer ?
#
loop_
_entity_poly.entity_id
_entity_poly.type
_entity_poly.pdbx_seq_one_letter_code
_entity_poly.pdbx_strand_id
1 'polypeptide(L)'
;MKNHNILVIHAHTENRGDEAAVKAMIAAIKEKEPDANICISYNGPTFYPNMDNVKEICRFPKIASRLAQLDFFLILMTKGKLSVTKEGREFINEVKKADIVLHAPGGPSIGDIYEESEWLYLKRLQLIKRMGIPYMFYAPSMGPFKNEKRNKQRKAILRDAEKIVLRDPISLKYVNEFLGEDKAVLALDSAFQNNIDGDVYEKLYDGYTELKDFMAKHEKCIGITITDLLWHPKHRNNKELLSKIEKSFKENIEKLTSEGYGIVFIPQLYGILDDEKLMNGYCINDNCFTITSKSEKYDSQFQQYVISKLYAVIGMRYHSNIFSAKQLTPFISITYEQKMLGFMKESGLEEYCIDVNELNADILWKKFNHLVENYDEYVGKLKQLKTELQNKAHITTDEVFKTLETLR
;
A
#
# COMPACT_ATOMS: atom_id res chain seq x y z
N MET A 1 25.53 -4.23 -21.50
CA MET A 1 24.34 -5.12 -21.34
C MET A 1 23.13 -4.34 -21.82
N LYS A 2 22.11 -4.97 -22.40
CA LYS A 2 20.87 -4.28 -22.79
C LYS A 2 20.08 -3.95 -21.52
N ASN A 3 19.65 -2.69 -21.36
CA ASN A 3 18.82 -2.29 -20.24
C ASN A 3 17.42 -2.92 -20.37
N HIS A 4 16.89 -3.44 -19.27
CA HIS A 4 15.55 -4.03 -19.27
C HIS A 4 14.46 -2.96 -19.34
N ASN A 5 13.38 -3.28 -20.07
CA ASN A 5 12.16 -2.49 -20.12
C ASN A 5 11.11 -3.14 -19.23
N ILE A 6 10.74 -2.49 -18.17
CA ILE A 6 9.79 -2.99 -17.16
C ILE A 6 8.52 -2.15 -17.22
N LEU A 7 7.39 -2.80 -17.51
CA LEU A 7 6.09 -2.15 -17.45
C LEU A 7 5.39 -2.50 -16.13
N VAL A 8 5.07 -1.49 -15.34
CA VAL A 8 4.29 -1.63 -14.10
C VAL A 8 2.83 -1.28 -14.39
N ILE A 9 1.92 -2.19 -14.09
CA ILE A 9 0.47 -1.99 -14.22
C ILE A 9 -0.22 -2.06 -12.86
N HIS A 10 -1.42 -1.49 -12.78
CA HIS A 10 -2.25 -1.51 -11.56
C HIS A 10 -1.67 -0.70 -10.38
N ALA A 11 -0.73 0.20 -10.64
CA ALA A 11 -0.29 1.15 -9.64
C ALA A 11 -1.45 2.07 -9.24
N HIS A 12 -1.66 2.21 -7.94
CA HIS A 12 -2.66 3.12 -7.38
C HIS A 12 -2.03 4.44 -6.99
N THR A 13 -2.81 5.51 -7.16
CA THR A 13 -2.50 6.85 -6.70
C THR A 13 -3.56 7.29 -5.69
N GLU A 14 -3.47 8.49 -5.17
CA GLU A 14 -4.38 9.02 -4.15
C GLU A 14 -4.33 8.26 -2.80
N ASN A 15 -3.24 7.49 -2.59
CA ASN A 15 -2.97 6.75 -1.37
C ASN A 15 -1.47 6.78 -1.06
N ARG A 16 -1.08 7.40 0.03
CA ARG A 16 0.31 7.54 0.47
C ARG A 16 1.02 6.21 0.71
N GLY A 17 0.26 5.20 1.12
CA GLY A 17 0.81 3.86 1.31
C GLY A 17 1.18 3.17 -0.01
N ASP A 18 0.26 3.16 -0.98
CA ASP A 18 0.53 2.58 -2.30
C ASP A 18 1.62 3.37 -3.04
N GLU A 19 1.67 4.70 -2.85
CA GLU A 19 2.76 5.55 -3.32
C GLU A 19 4.12 5.11 -2.75
N ALA A 20 4.22 4.92 -1.43
CA ALA A 20 5.45 4.47 -0.77
C ALA A 20 5.92 3.12 -1.31
N ALA A 21 4.98 2.17 -1.49
CA ALA A 21 5.28 0.85 -2.00
C ALA A 21 5.83 0.87 -3.44
N VAL A 22 5.25 1.71 -4.31
CA VAL A 22 5.71 1.86 -5.71
C VAL A 22 7.04 2.62 -5.77
N LYS A 23 7.22 3.69 -4.98
CA LYS A 23 8.51 4.41 -4.90
C LYS A 23 9.65 3.49 -4.44
N ALA A 24 9.39 2.67 -3.43
CA ALA A 24 10.35 1.71 -2.93
C ALA A 24 10.67 0.61 -3.96
N MET A 25 9.67 0.11 -4.69
CA MET A 25 9.86 -0.80 -5.82
C MET A 25 10.78 -0.19 -6.89
N ILE A 26 10.53 1.05 -7.30
CA ILE A 26 11.36 1.74 -8.30
C ILE A 26 12.80 1.87 -7.78
N ALA A 27 12.98 2.32 -6.53
CA ALA A 27 14.29 2.47 -5.93
C ALA A 27 15.06 1.14 -5.89
N ALA A 28 14.42 0.04 -5.45
CA ALA A 28 15.04 -1.27 -5.39
C ALA A 28 15.39 -1.87 -6.77
N ILE A 29 14.56 -1.61 -7.79
CA ILE A 29 14.87 -2.00 -9.17
C ILE A 29 16.08 -1.18 -9.68
N LYS A 30 16.11 0.12 -9.44
CA LYS A 30 17.20 1.02 -9.84
C LYS A 30 18.51 0.74 -9.10
N GLU A 31 18.45 0.28 -7.87
CA GLU A 31 19.62 -0.15 -7.12
C GLU A 31 20.32 -1.35 -7.81
N LYS A 32 19.54 -2.29 -8.33
CA LYS A 32 20.08 -3.46 -9.06
C LYS A 32 20.45 -3.16 -10.52
N GLU A 33 19.69 -2.31 -11.18
CA GLU A 33 19.89 -1.91 -12.58
C GLU A 33 19.58 -0.42 -12.75
N PRO A 34 20.57 0.48 -12.53
CA PRO A 34 20.39 1.93 -12.57
C PRO A 34 19.77 2.45 -13.88
N ASP A 35 20.09 1.82 -14.99
CA ASP A 35 19.64 2.20 -16.33
C ASP A 35 18.37 1.46 -16.78
N ALA A 36 17.71 0.68 -15.93
CA ALA A 36 16.44 0.04 -16.27
C ALA A 36 15.40 1.08 -16.74
N ASN A 37 14.69 0.81 -17.82
CA ASN A 37 13.59 1.63 -18.30
C ASN A 37 12.30 1.17 -17.62
N ILE A 38 11.70 2.03 -16.80
CA ILE A 38 10.47 1.72 -16.08
C ILE A 38 9.32 2.55 -16.63
N CYS A 39 8.27 1.89 -17.11
CA CYS A 39 7.03 2.55 -17.51
C CYS A 39 5.92 2.19 -16.50
N ILE A 40 5.22 3.17 -15.96
CA ILE A 40 4.19 2.96 -14.94
C ILE A 40 2.82 3.40 -15.46
N SER A 41 1.86 2.47 -15.47
CA SER A 41 0.47 2.72 -15.82
C SER A 41 -0.38 2.93 -14.57
N TYR A 42 -0.78 4.18 -14.31
CA TYR A 42 -1.50 4.57 -13.10
C TYR A 42 -3.01 4.46 -13.20
N ASN A 43 -3.62 4.30 -12.04
CA ASN A 43 -5.08 4.28 -11.87
C ASN A 43 -5.68 5.65 -11.49
N GLY A 44 -4.90 6.73 -11.44
CA GLY A 44 -5.36 8.09 -11.10
C GLY A 44 -4.28 9.13 -11.41
N PRO A 45 -4.41 10.37 -10.94
CA PRO A 45 -3.36 11.38 -11.05
C PRO A 45 -2.10 10.92 -10.31
N THR A 46 -0.94 11.33 -10.80
CA THR A 46 0.36 10.89 -10.29
C THR A 46 1.03 11.98 -9.47
N PHE A 47 1.73 11.61 -8.41
CA PHE A 47 2.60 12.46 -7.60
C PHE A 47 4.01 11.86 -7.51
N TYR A 48 4.43 11.14 -8.56
CA TYR A 48 5.75 10.56 -8.56
C TYR A 48 6.76 11.58 -9.08
N PRO A 49 7.92 11.68 -8.43
CA PRO A 49 8.96 12.59 -8.91
C PRO A 49 9.43 12.18 -10.30
N ASN A 50 9.79 13.16 -11.14
CA ASN A 50 10.55 12.92 -12.36
C ASN A 50 11.85 12.21 -11.99
N MET A 51 11.97 10.96 -12.44
CA MET A 51 13.18 10.15 -12.29
C MET A 51 13.68 9.74 -13.66
N ASP A 52 15.00 9.73 -13.83
CA ASP A 52 15.62 9.31 -15.08
C ASP A 52 15.21 7.89 -15.44
N ASN A 53 14.85 7.69 -16.72
CA ASN A 53 14.35 6.42 -17.25
C ASN A 53 13.07 5.88 -16.57
N VAL A 54 12.26 6.76 -15.95
CA VAL A 54 10.92 6.43 -15.46
C VAL A 54 9.88 7.21 -16.25
N LYS A 55 9.03 6.49 -16.98
CA LYS A 55 7.93 7.04 -17.77
C LYS A 55 6.60 6.72 -17.12
N GLU A 56 5.69 7.66 -17.18
CA GLU A 56 4.31 7.50 -16.71
C GLU A 56 3.33 7.52 -17.88
N ILE A 57 2.35 6.63 -17.85
CA ILE A 57 1.25 6.58 -18.79
C ILE A 57 -0.10 6.49 -18.08
N CYS A 58 -1.13 7.04 -18.72
CA CYS A 58 -2.49 6.91 -18.21
C CYS A 58 -2.94 5.45 -18.19
N ARG A 59 -3.73 5.10 -17.17
CA ARG A 59 -4.43 3.82 -17.12
C ARG A 59 -5.27 3.59 -18.37
N PHE A 60 -5.13 2.41 -18.96
CA PHE A 60 -5.97 1.97 -20.07
C PHE A 60 -6.63 0.61 -19.77
N PRO A 61 -7.92 0.41 -20.08
CA PRO A 61 -8.88 1.43 -20.48
C PRO A 61 -9.33 2.30 -19.29
N LYS A 62 -9.74 3.55 -19.57
CA LYS A 62 -10.48 4.37 -18.59
C LYS A 62 -11.92 3.85 -18.48
N ILE A 63 -12.37 3.49 -17.29
CA ILE A 63 -13.70 2.89 -17.05
C ILE A 63 -14.84 3.82 -17.52
N ALA A 64 -14.69 5.12 -17.33
CA ALA A 64 -15.70 6.12 -17.67
C ALA A 64 -15.88 6.35 -19.18
N SER A 65 -14.98 5.86 -20.04
CA SER A 65 -15.02 6.05 -21.48
C SER A 65 -15.52 4.81 -22.22
N ARG A 66 -16.72 4.87 -22.79
CA ARG A 66 -17.25 3.78 -23.64
C ARG A 66 -16.35 3.48 -24.83
N LEU A 67 -15.77 4.53 -25.45
CA LEU A 67 -14.84 4.37 -26.57
C LEU A 67 -13.59 3.61 -26.15
N ALA A 68 -13.00 3.95 -24.98
CA ALA A 68 -11.84 3.23 -24.45
C ALA A 68 -12.15 1.76 -24.10
N GLN A 69 -13.39 1.46 -23.67
CA GLN A 69 -13.81 0.09 -23.41
C GLN A 69 -13.96 -0.72 -24.71
N LEU A 70 -14.55 -0.13 -25.75
CA LEU A 70 -14.66 -0.74 -27.09
C LEU A 70 -13.28 -0.95 -27.71
N ASP A 71 -12.40 0.04 -27.62
CA ASP A 71 -11.02 -0.08 -28.08
C ASP A 71 -10.25 -1.19 -27.34
N PHE A 72 -10.42 -1.28 -26.03
CA PHE A 72 -9.82 -2.36 -25.25
C PHE A 72 -10.34 -3.73 -25.68
N PHE A 73 -11.61 -3.86 -26.00
CA PHE A 73 -12.15 -5.09 -26.56
C PHE A 73 -11.53 -5.43 -27.92
N LEU A 74 -11.39 -4.44 -28.81
CA LEU A 74 -10.70 -4.59 -30.10
C LEU A 74 -9.24 -5.04 -29.90
N ILE A 75 -8.52 -4.39 -28.99
CA ILE A 75 -7.15 -4.75 -28.63
C ILE A 75 -7.08 -6.19 -28.13
N LEU A 76 -7.99 -6.60 -27.24
CA LEU A 76 -8.04 -7.95 -26.69
C LEU A 76 -8.30 -9.00 -27.79
N MET A 77 -9.22 -8.73 -28.72
CA MET A 77 -9.54 -9.63 -29.83
C MET A 77 -8.40 -9.74 -30.84
N THR A 78 -7.71 -8.64 -31.12
CA THR A 78 -6.60 -8.59 -32.08
C THR A 78 -5.23 -8.91 -31.47
N LYS A 79 -5.17 -9.29 -30.19
CA LYS A 79 -3.93 -9.55 -29.44
C LYS A 79 -2.94 -8.37 -29.52
N GLY A 80 -3.44 -7.16 -29.32
CA GLY A 80 -2.64 -5.93 -29.36
C GLY A 80 -2.23 -5.46 -30.76
N LYS A 81 -2.84 -5.95 -31.83
CA LYS A 81 -2.49 -5.51 -33.22
C LYS A 81 -3.17 -4.20 -33.61
N LEU A 82 -4.40 -3.97 -33.17
CA LEU A 82 -5.20 -2.80 -33.52
C LEU A 82 -5.68 -2.04 -32.28
N SER A 83 -5.61 -0.73 -32.35
CA SER A 83 -6.19 0.21 -31.39
C SER A 83 -6.60 1.49 -32.10
N VAL A 84 -7.77 2.04 -31.75
CA VAL A 84 -8.31 3.26 -32.33
C VAL A 84 -8.08 4.50 -31.47
N THR A 85 -7.82 4.33 -30.16
CA THR A 85 -7.53 5.45 -29.25
C THR A 85 -6.02 5.72 -29.12
N LYS A 86 -5.66 6.97 -28.77
CA LYS A 86 -4.27 7.34 -28.51
C LYS A 86 -3.73 6.59 -27.30
N GLU A 87 -4.50 6.57 -26.22
CA GLU A 87 -4.14 5.90 -24.95
C GLU A 87 -3.99 4.39 -25.13
N GLY A 88 -4.87 3.76 -25.92
CA GLY A 88 -4.77 2.34 -26.25
C GLY A 88 -3.52 2.01 -27.05
N ARG A 89 -3.17 2.82 -28.04
CA ARG A 89 -1.91 2.67 -28.80
C ARG A 89 -0.68 2.84 -27.93
N GLU A 90 -0.69 3.85 -27.05
CA GLU A 90 0.41 4.09 -26.09
C GLU A 90 0.58 2.88 -25.18
N PHE A 91 -0.50 2.39 -24.56
CA PHE A 91 -0.48 1.22 -23.68
C PHE A 91 0.06 -0.02 -24.40
N ILE A 92 -0.45 -0.33 -25.61
CA ILE A 92 0.03 -1.48 -26.39
C ILE A 92 1.51 -1.35 -26.73
N ASN A 93 1.97 -0.15 -27.09
CA ASN A 93 3.37 0.07 -27.43
C ASN A 93 4.29 -0.18 -26.25
N GLU A 94 3.90 0.24 -25.05
CA GLU A 94 4.68 -0.04 -23.83
C GLU A 94 4.62 -1.54 -23.45
N VAL A 95 3.47 -2.21 -23.61
CA VAL A 95 3.38 -3.67 -23.42
C VAL A 95 4.33 -4.41 -24.39
N LYS A 96 4.38 -4.01 -25.66
CA LYS A 96 5.25 -4.67 -26.67
C LYS A 96 6.74 -4.45 -26.43
N LYS A 97 7.13 -3.35 -25.79
CA LYS A 97 8.53 -3.06 -25.45
C LYS A 97 8.99 -3.77 -24.18
N ALA A 98 8.05 -4.13 -23.31
CA ALA A 98 8.37 -4.68 -22.01
C ALA A 98 9.07 -6.06 -22.13
N ASP A 99 10.18 -6.19 -21.44
CA ASP A 99 10.83 -7.49 -21.21
C ASP A 99 10.06 -8.27 -20.13
N ILE A 100 9.40 -7.56 -19.19
CA ILE A 100 8.49 -8.10 -18.18
C ILE A 100 7.42 -7.09 -17.78
N VAL A 101 6.23 -7.58 -17.42
CA VAL A 101 5.17 -6.77 -16.84
C VAL A 101 5.01 -7.09 -15.35
N LEU A 102 5.06 -6.09 -14.49
CA LEU A 102 4.85 -6.22 -13.06
C LEU A 102 3.45 -5.75 -12.68
N HIS A 103 2.67 -6.61 -12.02
CA HIS A 103 1.52 -6.16 -11.27
C HIS A 103 2.03 -5.43 -10.03
N ALA A 104 1.72 -4.14 -9.90
CA ALA A 104 2.21 -3.28 -8.81
C ALA A 104 1.89 -3.83 -7.42
N PRO A 105 2.69 -3.47 -6.40
CA PRO A 105 2.32 -3.74 -5.01
C PRO A 105 1.01 -3.03 -4.65
N GLY A 106 0.27 -3.57 -3.69
CA GLY A 106 -0.97 -2.93 -3.25
C GLY A 106 -1.96 -3.86 -2.58
N GLY A 107 -3.19 -3.41 -2.41
CA GLY A 107 -4.28 -4.14 -1.80
C GLY A 107 -4.72 -5.38 -2.61
N PRO A 108 -5.70 -6.16 -2.11
CA PRO A 108 -6.14 -7.40 -2.72
C PRO A 108 -6.98 -7.17 -3.98
N SER A 109 -6.33 -6.70 -5.06
CA SER A 109 -6.95 -6.40 -6.36
C SER A 109 -7.47 -7.66 -7.08
N ILE A 110 -6.97 -8.85 -6.72
CA ILE A 110 -7.42 -10.15 -7.21
C ILE A 110 -7.95 -10.97 -6.03
N GLY A 111 -9.25 -11.25 -6.05
CA GLY A 111 -9.97 -11.92 -4.99
C GLY A 111 -11.34 -11.31 -4.73
N ASP A 112 -12.04 -11.81 -3.72
CA ASP A 112 -13.44 -11.47 -3.46
C ASP A 112 -13.63 -10.12 -2.75
N ILE A 113 -12.56 -9.51 -2.18
CA ILE A 113 -12.70 -8.27 -1.39
C ILE A 113 -13.12 -7.09 -2.27
N TYR A 114 -12.48 -6.91 -3.43
CA TYR A 114 -12.78 -5.84 -4.38
C TYR A 114 -13.32 -6.38 -5.71
N GLU A 115 -14.25 -7.34 -5.64
CA GLU A 115 -14.81 -8.05 -6.80
C GLU A 115 -15.35 -7.10 -7.88
N GLU A 116 -15.91 -5.96 -7.49
CA GLU A 116 -16.51 -5.00 -8.44
C GLU A 116 -15.48 -4.44 -9.45
N SER A 117 -14.23 -4.26 -9.05
CA SER A 117 -13.15 -3.75 -9.90
C SER A 117 -12.24 -4.83 -10.48
N GLU A 118 -12.23 -6.03 -9.91
CA GLU A 118 -11.33 -7.13 -10.25
C GLU A 118 -11.34 -7.50 -11.74
N TRP A 119 -12.52 -7.44 -12.39
CA TRP A 119 -12.67 -7.83 -13.80
C TRP A 119 -11.69 -7.10 -14.73
N LEU A 120 -11.40 -5.84 -14.41
CA LEU A 120 -10.51 -5.02 -15.22
C LEU A 120 -9.04 -5.42 -15.04
N TYR A 121 -8.63 -5.75 -13.84
CA TYR A 121 -7.29 -6.27 -13.54
C TYR A 121 -7.05 -7.60 -14.27
N LEU A 122 -7.99 -8.52 -14.15
CA LEU A 122 -7.92 -9.81 -14.86
C LEU A 122 -7.91 -9.66 -16.37
N LYS A 123 -8.68 -8.71 -16.94
CA LYS A 123 -8.71 -8.47 -18.38
C LYS A 123 -7.40 -7.88 -18.92
N ARG A 124 -6.74 -6.99 -18.18
CA ARG A 124 -5.43 -6.46 -18.57
C ARG A 124 -4.38 -7.57 -18.57
N LEU A 125 -4.32 -8.38 -17.51
CA LEU A 125 -3.42 -9.53 -17.45
C LEU A 125 -3.73 -10.56 -18.54
N GLN A 126 -5.00 -10.79 -18.86
CA GLN A 126 -5.41 -11.64 -19.99
C GLN A 126 -4.89 -11.09 -21.32
N LEU A 127 -4.90 -9.77 -21.53
CA LEU A 127 -4.33 -9.16 -22.72
C LEU A 127 -2.83 -9.39 -22.82
N ILE A 128 -2.09 -9.11 -21.74
CA ILE A 128 -0.63 -9.30 -21.65
C ILE A 128 -0.25 -10.75 -21.97
N LYS A 129 -0.94 -11.70 -21.32
CA LYS A 129 -0.81 -13.14 -21.64
C LYS A 129 -1.05 -13.45 -23.12
N ARG A 130 -2.12 -12.89 -23.72
CA ARG A 130 -2.43 -13.13 -25.16
C ARG A 130 -1.42 -12.51 -26.09
N MET A 131 -0.72 -11.48 -25.66
CA MET A 131 0.38 -10.86 -26.43
C MET A 131 1.70 -11.63 -26.27
N GLY A 132 1.77 -12.63 -25.37
CA GLY A 132 2.96 -13.43 -25.11
C GLY A 132 4.04 -12.69 -24.32
N ILE A 133 3.66 -11.67 -23.57
CA ILE A 133 4.58 -10.91 -22.72
C ILE A 133 4.59 -11.52 -21.31
N PRO A 134 5.76 -11.85 -20.72
CA PRO A 134 5.84 -12.40 -19.38
C PRO A 134 5.39 -11.39 -18.33
N TYR A 135 4.76 -11.89 -17.26
CA TYR A 135 4.32 -11.03 -16.16
C TYR A 135 4.45 -11.75 -14.81
N MET A 136 4.61 -10.94 -13.77
CA MET A 136 4.64 -11.42 -12.39
C MET A 136 3.91 -10.46 -11.43
N PHE A 137 3.64 -10.95 -10.23
CA PHE A 137 3.01 -10.17 -9.17
C PHE A 137 4.08 -9.69 -8.18
N TYR A 138 4.16 -8.36 -8.01
CA TYR A 138 5.15 -7.70 -7.18
C TYR A 138 4.59 -7.38 -5.80
N ALA A 139 4.56 -8.36 -4.92
CA ALA A 139 4.09 -8.27 -3.53
C ALA A 139 2.72 -7.62 -3.29
N PRO A 140 1.65 -7.89 -4.09
CA PRO A 140 0.31 -7.51 -3.69
C PRO A 140 -0.23 -8.45 -2.59
N SER A 141 -1.33 -8.05 -1.93
CA SER A 141 -2.21 -8.99 -1.24
C SER A 141 -3.21 -9.62 -2.20
N MET A 142 -3.68 -10.84 -1.94
CA MET A 142 -4.64 -11.55 -2.79
C MET A 142 -5.66 -12.36 -1.99
N GLY A 143 -6.80 -12.66 -2.62
CA GLY A 143 -7.84 -13.53 -2.06
C GLY A 143 -8.75 -12.80 -1.05
N PRO A 144 -9.67 -13.54 -0.39
CA PRO A 144 -10.00 -14.96 -0.62
C PRO A 144 -10.62 -15.23 -2.00
N PHE A 145 -10.80 -16.52 -2.36
CA PHE A 145 -11.33 -16.98 -3.65
C PHE A 145 -12.56 -17.87 -3.49
N LYS A 146 -13.49 -17.47 -2.63
CA LYS A 146 -14.72 -18.24 -2.32
C LYS A 146 -15.78 -18.12 -3.41
N ASN A 147 -15.85 -16.96 -4.09
CA ASN A 147 -16.78 -16.72 -5.19
C ASN A 147 -16.28 -17.37 -6.48
N GLU A 148 -16.98 -18.42 -6.93
CA GLU A 148 -16.56 -19.24 -8.07
C GLU A 148 -16.71 -18.55 -9.44
N LYS A 149 -17.49 -17.48 -9.53
CA LYS A 149 -17.86 -16.83 -10.80
C LYS A 149 -16.65 -16.51 -11.70
N ARG A 150 -15.50 -16.15 -11.14
CA ARG A 150 -14.28 -15.80 -11.89
C ARG A 150 -13.13 -16.77 -11.68
N ASN A 151 -13.33 -17.85 -10.92
CA ASN A 151 -12.24 -18.74 -10.53
C ASN A 151 -11.52 -19.38 -11.71
N LYS A 152 -12.23 -19.69 -12.81
CA LYS A 152 -11.59 -20.20 -14.03
C LYS A 152 -10.60 -19.16 -14.62
N GLN A 153 -10.99 -17.87 -14.65
CA GLN A 153 -10.14 -16.80 -15.16
C GLN A 153 -8.99 -16.50 -14.19
N ARG A 154 -9.27 -16.44 -12.88
CA ARG A 154 -8.27 -16.26 -11.82
C ARG A 154 -7.18 -17.34 -11.91
N LYS A 155 -7.57 -18.62 -11.94
CA LYS A 155 -6.63 -19.75 -12.09
C LYS A 155 -5.80 -19.65 -13.35
N ALA A 156 -6.40 -19.30 -14.49
CA ALA A 156 -5.68 -19.18 -15.76
C ALA A 156 -4.64 -18.05 -15.73
N ILE A 157 -4.91 -16.95 -15.03
CA ILE A 157 -3.97 -15.82 -14.87
C ILE A 157 -2.87 -16.18 -13.85
N LEU A 158 -3.24 -16.70 -12.70
CA LEU A 158 -2.25 -17.01 -11.65
C LEU A 158 -1.29 -18.15 -12.05
N ARG A 159 -1.78 -19.17 -12.76
CA ARG A 159 -0.92 -20.27 -13.26
C ARG A 159 0.03 -19.83 -14.35
N ASP A 160 -0.34 -18.86 -15.17
CA ASP A 160 0.47 -18.36 -16.28
C ASP A 160 1.53 -17.35 -15.84
N ALA A 161 1.37 -16.71 -14.69
CA ALA A 161 2.35 -15.79 -14.15
C ALA A 161 3.71 -16.48 -13.98
N GLU A 162 4.79 -15.82 -14.38
CA GLU A 162 6.17 -16.31 -14.19
C GLU A 162 6.46 -16.49 -12.71
N LYS A 163 6.04 -15.52 -11.89
CA LYS A 163 6.19 -15.57 -10.45
C LYS A 163 5.01 -14.87 -9.75
N ILE A 164 4.62 -15.39 -8.60
CA ILE A 164 3.67 -14.77 -7.69
C ILE A 164 4.41 -14.51 -6.38
N VAL A 165 4.79 -13.27 -6.12
CA VAL A 165 5.35 -12.86 -4.83
C VAL A 165 4.27 -12.13 -4.06
N LEU A 166 4.06 -12.47 -2.79
CA LEU A 166 3.00 -11.95 -1.95
C LEU A 166 3.58 -11.38 -0.66
N ARG A 167 2.96 -10.30 -0.15
CA ARG A 167 3.49 -9.56 1.01
C ARG A 167 3.00 -10.04 2.37
N ASP A 168 2.06 -10.99 2.40
CA ASP A 168 1.48 -11.47 3.65
C ASP A 168 1.16 -12.99 3.60
N PRO A 169 1.32 -13.70 4.74
CA PRO A 169 1.15 -15.15 4.80
C PRO A 169 -0.29 -15.62 4.58
N ILE A 170 -1.28 -14.75 4.80
CA ILE A 170 -2.70 -15.08 4.59
C ILE A 170 -2.99 -15.12 3.09
N SER A 171 -2.50 -14.12 2.34
CA SER A 171 -2.57 -14.12 0.88
C SER A 171 -1.83 -15.30 0.26
N LEU A 172 -0.64 -15.65 0.78
CA LEU A 172 0.12 -16.84 0.36
C LEU A 172 -0.71 -18.11 0.50
N LYS A 173 -1.31 -18.31 1.68
CA LYS A 173 -2.18 -19.45 1.95
C LYS A 173 -3.35 -19.51 0.97
N TYR A 174 -4.05 -18.39 0.77
CA TYR A 174 -5.19 -18.33 -0.16
C TYR A 174 -4.80 -18.69 -1.60
N VAL A 175 -3.67 -18.21 -2.09
CA VAL A 175 -3.24 -18.47 -3.47
C VAL A 175 -2.83 -19.93 -3.64
N ASN A 176 -2.02 -20.50 -2.73
CA ASN A 176 -1.57 -21.89 -2.83
C ASN A 176 -2.72 -22.88 -2.68
N GLU A 177 -3.63 -22.67 -1.72
CA GLU A 177 -4.86 -23.49 -1.58
C GLU A 177 -5.74 -23.39 -2.83
N PHE A 178 -5.91 -22.18 -3.39
CA PHE A 178 -6.74 -21.97 -4.58
C PHE A 178 -6.15 -22.62 -5.84
N LEU A 179 -4.84 -22.61 -6.01
CA LEU A 179 -4.17 -23.25 -7.14
C LEU A 179 -4.02 -24.77 -6.95
N GLY A 180 -3.93 -25.24 -5.69
CA GLY A 180 -3.62 -26.61 -5.33
C GLY A 180 -2.13 -26.94 -5.50
N GLU A 181 -1.25 -25.93 -5.45
CA GLU A 181 0.19 -26.04 -5.61
C GLU A 181 0.93 -24.89 -4.91
N ASP A 182 2.18 -25.11 -4.47
CA ASP A 182 3.03 -24.10 -3.82
C ASP A 182 3.75 -23.24 -4.87
N LYS A 183 2.97 -22.43 -5.58
CA LYS A 183 3.49 -21.54 -6.65
C LYS A 183 3.91 -20.17 -6.14
N ALA A 184 3.27 -19.68 -5.09
CA ALA A 184 3.52 -18.34 -4.57
C ALA A 184 4.70 -18.33 -3.58
N VAL A 185 5.41 -17.19 -3.55
CA VAL A 185 6.53 -16.93 -2.64
C VAL A 185 6.12 -15.85 -1.64
N LEU A 186 6.46 -16.05 -0.36
CA LEU A 186 6.26 -15.04 0.66
C LEU A 186 7.43 -14.03 0.62
N ALA A 187 7.09 -12.78 0.59
CA ALA A 187 7.98 -11.66 0.83
C ALA A 187 7.36 -10.74 1.90
N LEU A 188 7.67 -9.46 1.85
CA LEU A 188 7.05 -8.44 2.68
C LEU A 188 6.63 -7.25 1.81
N ASP A 189 5.93 -6.29 2.44
CA ASP A 189 5.53 -5.05 1.76
C ASP A 189 6.74 -4.31 1.19
N SER A 190 6.65 -3.93 -0.09
CA SER A 190 7.76 -3.27 -0.79
C SER A 190 8.17 -1.93 -0.19
N ALA A 191 7.29 -1.28 0.59
CA ALA A 191 7.63 -0.03 1.29
C ALA A 191 8.81 -0.19 2.28
N PHE A 192 9.20 -1.41 2.64
CA PHE A 192 10.42 -1.68 3.43
C PHE A 192 11.71 -1.66 2.61
N GLN A 193 11.67 -1.74 1.28
CA GLN A 193 12.86 -1.93 0.43
C GLN A 193 13.81 -0.72 0.39
N ASN A 194 13.34 0.49 0.68
CA ASN A 194 14.17 1.68 0.69
C ASN A 194 14.17 2.37 2.05
N ASN A 195 15.19 3.16 2.33
CA ASN A 195 15.19 4.11 3.43
C ASN A 195 14.72 5.49 2.91
N ILE A 196 14.25 6.34 3.82
CA ILE A 196 13.97 7.74 3.51
C ILE A 196 15.28 8.54 3.58
N ASP A 197 15.39 9.57 2.77
CA ASP A 197 16.49 10.55 2.88
C ASP A 197 16.21 11.50 4.06
N GLY A 198 16.87 11.23 5.20
CA GLY A 198 16.67 11.99 6.42
C GLY A 198 16.90 13.48 6.25
N ASP A 199 17.97 13.88 5.53
CA ASP A 199 18.36 15.29 5.36
C ASP A 199 17.36 16.09 4.52
N VAL A 200 16.80 15.46 3.48
CA VAL A 200 15.78 16.08 2.64
C VAL A 200 14.49 16.29 3.43
N TYR A 201 14.04 15.28 4.15
CA TYR A 201 12.76 15.35 4.87
C TYR A 201 12.86 16.15 6.18
N GLU A 202 14.05 16.25 6.79
CA GLU A 202 14.29 17.18 7.90
C GLU A 202 14.10 18.63 7.47
N LYS A 203 14.68 19.04 6.33
CA LYS A 203 14.48 20.39 5.79
C LYS A 203 13.02 20.67 5.45
N LEU A 204 12.29 19.67 4.94
CA LEU A 204 10.85 19.80 4.68
C LEU A 204 10.05 19.95 5.97
N TYR A 205 10.39 19.18 7.01
CA TYR A 205 9.79 19.28 8.33
C TYR A 205 10.07 20.65 8.98
N ASP A 206 11.31 21.13 8.91
CA ASP A 206 11.68 22.46 9.40
C ASP A 206 10.92 23.58 8.68
N GLY A 207 10.60 23.39 7.41
CA GLY A 207 9.79 24.33 6.62
C GLY A 207 8.27 24.19 6.83
N TYR A 208 7.80 23.20 7.59
CA TYR A 208 6.40 23.05 7.97
C TYR A 208 6.20 23.60 9.39
N THR A 209 6.26 24.91 9.51
CA THR A 209 6.29 25.62 10.79
C THR A 209 5.13 25.27 11.71
N GLU A 210 3.90 25.16 11.18
CA GLU A 210 2.72 24.87 11.98
C GLU A 210 2.80 23.49 12.63
N LEU A 211 3.26 22.46 11.92
CA LEU A 211 3.47 21.13 12.46
C LEU A 211 4.61 21.11 13.49
N LYS A 212 5.73 21.76 13.15
CA LYS A 212 6.90 21.83 14.03
C LYS A 212 6.57 22.54 15.33
N ASP A 213 5.90 23.69 15.27
CA ASP A 213 5.47 24.45 16.45
C ASP A 213 4.46 23.68 17.29
N PHE A 214 3.53 22.95 16.64
CA PHE A 214 2.60 22.07 17.33
C PHE A 214 3.34 20.96 18.10
N MET A 215 4.25 20.25 17.43
CA MET A 215 4.98 19.15 18.07
C MET A 215 5.92 19.64 19.18
N ALA A 216 6.48 20.85 19.06
CA ALA A 216 7.35 21.44 20.09
C ALA A 216 6.61 21.82 21.40
N LYS A 217 5.27 21.97 21.35
CA LYS A 217 4.45 22.27 22.53
C LYS A 217 4.19 21.05 23.42
N HIS A 218 4.43 19.83 22.91
CA HIS A 218 4.10 18.59 23.60
C HIS A 218 5.36 17.76 23.79
N GLU A 219 5.57 17.23 25.01
CA GLU A 219 6.69 16.34 25.28
C GLU A 219 6.61 15.07 24.43
N LYS A 220 5.41 14.56 24.22
CA LYS A 220 5.14 13.36 23.44
C LYS A 220 3.95 13.58 22.53
N CYS A 221 4.10 13.21 21.25
CA CYS A 221 3.02 13.23 20.27
C CYS A 221 2.66 11.82 19.83
N ILE A 222 1.36 11.53 19.71
CA ILE A 222 0.81 10.27 19.23
C ILE A 222 0.27 10.47 17.81
N GLY A 223 0.77 9.66 16.87
CA GLY A 223 0.22 9.62 15.53
C GLY A 223 -1.07 8.81 15.49
N ILE A 224 -2.08 9.30 14.80
CA ILE A 224 -3.34 8.57 14.64
C ILE A 224 -3.72 8.51 13.16
N THR A 225 -4.06 7.30 12.68
CA THR A 225 -4.71 7.11 11.38
C THR A 225 -6.05 6.45 11.57
N ILE A 226 -7.11 7.06 11.02
CA ILE A 226 -8.49 6.59 11.14
C ILE A 226 -9.09 6.38 9.74
N THR A 227 -9.98 5.40 9.62
CA THR A 227 -10.87 5.26 8.47
C THR A 227 -12.29 4.97 8.94
N ASP A 228 -13.27 5.54 8.25
CA ASP A 228 -14.67 5.31 8.52
C ASP A 228 -15.20 3.98 7.95
N LEU A 229 -14.39 3.26 7.17
CA LEU A 229 -14.73 2.01 6.49
C LEU A 229 -15.98 2.06 5.58
N LEU A 230 -16.51 3.26 5.26
CA LEU A 230 -17.67 3.42 4.38
C LEU A 230 -17.38 2.92 2.95
N TRP A 231 -16.12 2.94 2.55
CA TRP A 231 -15.66 2.42 1.27
C TRP A 231 -15.45 0.90 1.25
N HIS A 232 -15.34 0.26 2.43
CA HIS A 232 -14.97 -1.15 2.53
C HIS A 232 -16.18 -2.07 2.31
N PRO A 233 -16.18 -2.98 1.31
CA PRO A 233 -17.36 -3.77 0.94
C PRO A 233 -17.98 -4.55 2.09
N LYS A 234 -17.16 -5.07 3.01
CA LYS A 234 -17.60 -5.86 4.16
C LYS A 234 -18.19 -5.00 5.29
N HIS A 235 -17.73 -3.77 5.47
CA HIS A 235 -18.03 -2.96 6.65
C HIS A 235 -18.92 -1.75 6.39
N ARG A 236 -19.03 -1.26 5.14
CA ARG A 236 -19.74 -0.03 4.75
C ARG A 236 -21.20 0.10 5.23
N ASN A 237 -21.85 -1.04 5.44
CA ASN A 237 -23.25 -1.07 5.88
C ASN A 237 -23.42 -1.37 7.38
N ASN A 238 -22.33 -1.56 8.12
CA ASN A 238 -22.38 -1.86 9.55
C ASN A 238 -22.33 -0.57 10.39
N LYS A 239 -23.48 0.09 10.52
CA LYS A 239 -23.60 1.36 11.24
C LYS A 239 -23.18 1.26 12.71
N GLU A 240 -23.44 0.14 13.37
CA GLU A 240 -23.03 -0.09 14.75
C GLU A 240 -21.52 -0.09 14.89
N LEU A 241 -20.82 -0.83 14.01
CA LEU A 241 -19.36 -0.84 13.98
C LEU A 241 -18.79 0.56 13.72
N LEU A 242 -19.34 1.28 12.74
CA LEU A 242 -18.88 2.64 12.41
C LEU A 242 -19.02 3.60 13.57
N SER A 243 -20.19 3.56 14.26
CA SER A 243 -20.42 4.38 15.48
C SER A 243 -19.49 3.97 16.62
N LYS A 244 -19.21 2.69 16.78
CA LYS A 244 -18.28 2.17 17.78
C LYS A 244 -16.84 2.62 17.53
N ILE A 245 -16.38 2.62 16.26
CA ILE A 245 -15.09 3.19 15.87
C ILE A 245 -15.01 4.67 16.26
N GLU A 246 -15.98 5.46 15.82
CA GLU A 246 -16.02 6.90 16.09
C GLU A 246 -15.94 7.19 17.59
N LYS A 247 -16.81 6.56 18.38
CA LYS A 247 -16.84 6.71 19.84
C LYS A 247 -15.51 6.33 20.47
N SER A 248 -14.95 5.17 20.08
CA SER A 248 -13.69 4.67 20.67
C SER A 248 -12.53 5.63 20.43
N PHE A 249 -12.42 6.20 19.22
CA PHE A 249 -11.36 7.17 18.94
C PHE A 249 -11.57 8.47 19.66
N LYS A 250 -12.79 9.06 19.66
CA LYS A 250 -13.06 10.32 20.34
C LYS A 250 -12.74 10.24 21.84
N GLU A 251 -13.22 9.21 22.53
CA GLU A 251 -12.96 9.03 23.97
C GLU A 251 -11.46 8.84 24.26
N ASN A 252 -10.72 8.11 23.40
CA ASN A 252 -9.27 7.94 23.60
C ASN A 252 -8.49 9.21 23.27
N ILE A 253 -8.89 10.00 22.27
CA ILE A 253 -8.28 11.29 21.97
C ILE A 253 -8.47 12.27 23.13
N GLU A 254 -9.68 12.36 23.68
CA GLU A 254 -9.95 13.17 24.89
C GLU A 254 -9.04 12.77 26.06
N LYS A 255 -8.90 11.47 26.28
CA LYS A 255 -8.08 10.93 27.37
C LYS A 255 -6.59 11.17 27.14
N LEU A 256 -6.08 10.91 25.96
CA LEU A 256 -4.69 11.18 25.59
C LEU A 256 -4.34 12.66 25.72
N THR A 257 -5.19 13.55 25.22
CA THR A 257 -4.96 15.00 25.33
C THR A 257 -5.05 15.51 26.77
N SER A 258 -5.91 14.91 27.61
CA SER A 258 -5.97 15.24 29.06
C SER A 258 -4.74 14.78 29.84
N GLU A 259 -4.02 13.76 29.35
CA GLU A 259 -2.75 13.30 29.90
C GLU A 259 -1.53 14.04 29.31
N GLY A 260 -1.76 15.09 28.48
CA GLY A 260 -0.71 15.97 27.94
C GLY A 260 -0.09 15.52 26.62
N TYR A 261 -0.59 14.45 25.99
CA TYR A 261 -0.13 14.05 24.65
C TYR A 261 -0.66 15.01 23.58
N GLY A 262 0.20 15.38 22.62
CA GLY A 262 -0.23 15.96 21.36
C GLY A 262 -0.70 14.87 20.39
N ILE A 263 -1.75 15.13 19.63
CA ILE A 263 -2.28 14.21 18.63
C ILE A 263 -1.95 14.71 17.23
N VAL A 264 -1.26 13.89 16.43
CA VAL A 264 -0.95 14.18 15.03
C VAL A 264 -1.70 13.20 14.14
N PHE A 265 -2.73 13.68 13.45
CA PHE A 265 -3.42 12.88 12.45
C PHE A 265 -2.63 12.81 11.16
N ILE A 266 -2.54 11.59 10.60
CA ILE A 266 -1.72 11.26 9.42
C ILE A 266 -2.63 10.70 8.31
N PRO A 267 -3.25 11.57 7.50
CA PRO A 267 -4.15 11.14 6.41
C PRO A 267 -3.37 10.41 5.32
N GLN A 268 -3.88 9.27 4.87
CA GLN A 268 -3.24 8.50 3.80
C GLN A 268 -3.99 8.53 2.47
N LEU A 269 -5.33 8.59 2.49
CA LEU A 269 -6.12 8.78 1.28
C LEU A 269 -6.38 10.27 1.04
N TYR A 270 -6.19 10.71 -0.22
CA TYR A 270 -6.30 12.13 -0.60
C TYR A 270 -7.04 12.36 -1.94
N GLY A 271 -7.77 11.34 -2.42
CA GLY A 271 -8.60 11.40 -3.62
C GLY A 271 -10.08 11.63 -3.33
N ILE A 272 -10.92 10.80 -3.98
CA ILE A 272 -12.39 10.79 -3.72
C ILE A 272 -12.66 10.46 -2.26
N LEU A 273 -11.89 9.55 -1.68
CA LEU A 273 -11.86 9.28 -0.25
C LEU A 273 -10.82 10.20 0.37
N ASP A 274 -11.22 10.99 1.34
CA ASP A 274 -10.43 12.08 1.91
C ASP A 274 -10.26 11.88 3.42
N ASP A 275 -9.13 11.27 3.80
CA ASP A 275 -8.80 11.03 5.20
C ASP A 275 -8.57 12.34 5.97
N GLU A 276 -8.04 13.39 5.31
CA GLU A 276 -7.78 14.67 5.94
C GLU A 276 -9.09 15.32 6.42
N LYS A 277 -10.12 15.28 5.56
CA LYS A 277 -11.45 15.75 5.92
C LYS A 277 -12.06 14.93 7.05
N LEU A 278 -11.90 13.61 7.01
CA LEU A 278 -12.40 12.72 8.07
C LEU A 278 -11.69 13.03 9.40
N MET A 279 -10.36 13.08 9.40
CA MET A 279 -9.54 13.24 10.61
C MET A 279 -9.69 14.63 11.23
N ASN A 280 -9.93 15.68 10.44
CA ASN A 280 -10.26 17.01 10.95
C ASN A 280 -11.55 16.99 11.82
N GLY A 281 -12.47 16.07 11.57
CA GLY A 281 -13.64 15.85 12.42
C GLY A 281 -13.36 15.24 13.79
N TYR A 282 -12.12 14.75 14.00
CA TYR A 282 -11.63 14.25 15.28
C TYR A 282 -10.68 15.22 16.00
N CYS A 283 -10.32 16.35 15.39
CA CYS A 283 -9.63 17.44 16.06
C CYS A 283 -10.57 18.15 17.03
N ILE A 284 -10.65 17.67 18.26
CA ILE A 284 -11.63 18.13 19.27
C ILE A 284 -11.14 19.28 20.14
N ASN A 285 -9.84 19.59 20.11
CA ASN A 285 -9.20 20.65 20.88
C ASN A 285 -7.85 21.06 20.26
N ASP A 286 -7.19 22.07 20.85
CA ASP A 286 -5.92 22.63 20.39
C ASP A 286 -4.71 21.69 20.56
N ASN A 287 -4.87 20.52 21.19
CA ASN A 287 -3.85 19.47 21.30
C ASN A 287 -3.94 18.46 20.15
N CYS A 288 -4.64 18.79 19.07
CA CYS A 288 -4.76 17.97 17.85
C CYS A 288 -4.29 18.75 16.62
N PHE A 289 -3.57 18.10 15.75
CA PHE A 289 -3.09 18.65 14.46
C PHE A 289 -3.27 17.61 13.35
N THR A 290 -3.75 18.03 12.18
CA THR A 290 -3.84 17.16 11.01
C THR A 290 -2.80 17.61 9.97
N ILE A 291 -1.88 16.72 9.58
CA ILE A 291 -0.95 17.03 8.49
C ILE A 291 -1.71 17.01 7.16
N THR A 292 -1.28 17.85 6.20
CA THR A 292 -1.92 17.84 4.88
C THR A 292 -1.50 16.60 4.07
N SER A 293 -2.47 15.98 3.41
CA SER A 293 -2.25 14.81 2.56
C SER A 293 -2.18 15.12 1.06
N LYS A 294 -2.62 16.32 0.63
CA LYS A 294 -2.79 16.69 -0.79
C LYS A 294 -1.59 17.39 -1.41
N SER A 295 -0.51 17.55 -0.67
CA SER A 295 0.70 18.21 -1.16
C SER A 295 1.67 17.22 -1.79
N GLU A 296 2.18 17.52 -2.99
CA GLU A 296 3.29 16.77 -3.58
C GLU A 296 4.56 16.85 -2.73
N LYS A 297 4.75 17.97 -2.03
CA LYS A 297 5.88 18.23 -1.16
C LYS A 297 5.86 17.33 0.09
N TYR A 298 4.66 17.08 0.66
CA TYR A 298 4.48 16.29 1.87
C TYR A 298 3.97 14.89 1.49
N ASP A 299 4.83 14.15 0.83
CA ASP A 299 4.57 12.84 0.25
C ASP A 299 4.59 11.70 1.28
N SER A 300 4.56 10.47 0.80
CA SER A 300 4.61 9.26 1.64
C SER A 300 5.91 9.12 2.44
N GLN A 301 7.04 9.63 1.93
CA GLN A 301 8.31 9.60 2.64
C GLN A 301 8.35 10.68 3.73
N PHE A 302 7.74 11.84 3.47
CA PHE A 302 7.54 12.86 4.51
C PHE A 302 6.68 12.33 5.67
N GLN A 303 5.59 11.59 5.37
CA GLN A 303 4.80 10.96 6.43
C GLN A 303 5.62 9.97 7.27
N GLN A 304 6.51 9.19 6.63
CA GLN A 304 7.42 8.31 7.34
C GLN A 304 8.39 9.11 8.24
N TYR A 305 8.89 10.24 7.75
CA TYR A 305 9.75 11.12 8.55
C TYR A 305 9.00 11.69 9.76
N VAL A 306 7.78 12.18 9.58
CA VAL A 306 6.94 12.65 10.71
C VAL A 306 6.73 11.52 11.73
N ILE A 307 6.39 10.31 11.27
CA ILE A 307 6.22 9.14 12.14
C ILE A 307 7.48 8.85 12.97
N SER A 308 8.68 9.04 12.40
CA SER A 308 9.93 8.84 13.15
C SER A 308 10.13 9.83 14.32
N LYS A 309 9.40 10.93 14.34
CA LYS A 309 9.42 11.94 15.40
C LYS A 309 8.34 11.72 16.47
N LEU A 310 7.43 10.77 16.25
CA LEU A 310 6.33 10.50 17.19
C LEU A 310 6.73 9.52 18.27
N TYR A 311 6.07 9.63 19.43
CA TYR A 311 6.25 8.69 20.52
C TYR A 311 5.65 7.32 20.18
N ALA A 312 4.42 7.29 19.67
CA ALA A 312 3.75 6.07 19.22
C ALA A 312 2.72 6.36 18.14
N VAL A 313 2.20 5.31 17.48
CA VAL A 313 1.13 5.43 16.47
C VAL A 313 -0.03 4.50 16.82
N ILE A 314 -1.27 5.01 16.69
CA ILE A 314 -2.50 4.20 16.69
C ILE A 314 -2.95 4.11 15.24
N GLY A 315 -2.64 2.98 14.60
CA GLY A 315 -2.75 2.80 13.16
C GLY A 315 -3.97 1.98 12.74
N MET A 316 -4.97 2.63 12.14
CA MET A 316 -6.08 1.95 11.46
C MET A 316 -5.90 1.89 9.94
N ARG A 317 -4.83 2.47 9.38
CA ARG A 317 -4.40 2.31 8.00
C ARG A 317 -3.21 1.35 7.93
N TYR A 318 -3.23 0.43 6.97
CA TYR A 318 -2.18 -0.59 6.84
C TYR A 318 -0.77 0.00 6.79
N HIS A 319 -0.57 1.01 5.93
CA HIS A 319 0.77 1.56 5.74
C HIS A 319 1.24 2.45 6.90
N SER A 320 0.37 2.97 7.75
CA SER A 320 0.84 3.64 8.97
C SER A 320 1.57 2.67 9.90
N ASN A 321 1.12 1.40 9.95
CA ASN A 321 1.78 0.35 10.72
C ASN A 321 3.13 -0.04 10.08
N ILE A 322 3.16 -0.16 8.74
CA ILE A 322 4.39 -0.41 7.97
C ILE A 322 5.41 0.71 8.20
N PHE A 323 4.97 1.96 8.09
CA PHE A 323 5.83 3.13 8.30
C PHE A 323 6.37 3.19 9.73
N SER A 324 5.51 2.90 10.72
CA SER A 324 5.90 2.88 12.13
C SER A 324 6.96 1.81 12.40
N ALA A 325 6.76 0.58 11.95
CA ALA A 325 7.73 -0.48 12.10
C ALA A 325 9.07 -0.13 11.42
N LYS A 326 9.03 0.42 10.21
CA LYS A 326 10.21 0.84 9.44
C LYS A 326 10.98 1.96 10.15
N GLN A 327 10.28 2.91 10.76
CA GLN A 327 10.85 4.04 11.48
C GLN A 327 11.14 3.77 12.96
N LEU A 328 10.93 2.54 13.41
CA LEU A 328 11.16 2.10 14.80
C LEU A 328 10.27 2.81 15.83
N THR A 329 9.12 3.28 15.40
CA THR A 329 8.10 3.92 16.25
C THR A 329 7.11 2.87 16.74
N PRO A 330 6.95 2.62 18.05
CA PRO A 330 5.95 1.71 18.58
C PRO A 330 4.54 2.02 18.08
N PHE A 331 3.73 0.99 17.82
CA PHE A 331 2.39 1.21 17.27
C PHE A 331 1.38 0.16 17.71
N ILE A 332 0.11 0.55 17.71
CA ILE A 332 -1.05 -0.32 17.87
C ILE A 332 -1.74 -0.43 16.52
N SER A 333 -1.97 -1.65 16.05
CA SER A 333 -2.68 -1.91 14.79
C SER A 333 -4.14 -2.24 15.04
N ILE A 334 -5.07 -1.41 14.52
CA ILE A 334 -6.50 -1.73 14.51
C ILE A 334 -6.81 -2.39 13.16
N THR A 335 -7.00 -3.72 13.19
CA THR A 335 -7.07 -4.55 12.00
C THR A 335 -8.51 -4.75 11.51
N TYR A 336 -8.77 -4.48 10.23
CA TYR A 336 -10.04 -4.73 9.56
C TYR A 336 -9.90 -5.57 8.28
N GLU A 337 -8.66 -5.80 7.83
CA GLU A 337 -8.33 -6.64 6.68
C GLU A 337 -7.22 -7.62 6.98
N GLN A 338 -7.22 -8.73 6.25
CA GLN A 338 -6.27 -9.83 6.38
C GLN A 338 -4.80 -9.42 6.30
N LYS A 339 -4.46 -8.45 5.43
CA LYS A 339 -3.08 -7.97 5.25
C LYS A 339 -2.50 -7.34 6.52
N MET A 340 -3.35 -6.66 7.31
CA MET A 340 -2.93 -6.03 8.56
C MET A 340 -2.58 -7.09 9.59
N LEU A 341 -3.47 -8.05 9.79
CA LEU A 341 -3.22 -9.18 10.69
C LEU A 341 -2.04 -10.03 10.20
N GLY A 342 -1.92 -10.23 8.88
CA GLY A 342 -0.81 -10.96 8.26
C GLY A 342 0.54 -10.31 8.59
N PHE A 343 0.65 -8.99 8.47
CA PHE A 343 1.86 -8.26 8.83
C PHE A 343 2.18 -8.38 10.33
N MET A 344 1.19 -8.20 11.21
CA MET A 344 1.41 -8.31 12.65
C MET A 344 1.88 -9.71 13.06
N LYS A 345 1.34 -10.75 12.44
CA LYS A 345 1.79 -12.16 12.63
C LYS A 345 3.22 -12.37 12.13
N GLU A 346 3.52 -11.91 10.92
CA GLU A 346 4.84 -12.08 10.32
C GLU A 346 5.94 -11.35 11.11
N SER A 347 5.60 -10.25 11.76
CA SER A 347 6.51 -9.49 12.61
C SER A 347 6.48 -9.90 14.11
N GLY A 348 5.62 -10.85 14.50
CA GLY A 348 5.46 -11.28 15.89
C GLY A 348 4.99 -10.16 16.83
N LEU A 349 4.13 -9.26 16.33
CA LEU A 349 3.62 -8.08 17.03
C LEU A 349 2.11 -8.18 17.33
N GLU A 350 1.53 -9.39 17.33
CA GLU A 350 0.08 -9.60 17.51
C GLU A 350 -0.44 -9.08 18.85
N GLU A 351 0.39 -9.04 19.86
CA GLU A 351 0.03 -8.49 21.16
C GLU A 351 -0.39 -7.01 21.11
N TYR A 352 0.07 -6.26 20.08
CA TYR A 352 -0.29 -4.86 19.82
C TYR A 352 -1.40 -4.72 18.76
N CYS A 353 -2.14 -5.80 18.49
CA CYS A 353 -3.28 -5.82 17.58
C CYS A 353 -4.61 -5.67 18.30
N ILE A 354 -5.57 -5.02 17.64
CA ILE A 354 -6.99 -4.99 18.03
C ILE A 354 -7.81 -5.31 16.78
N ASP A 355 -8.63 -6.37 16.80
CA ASP A 355 -9.63 -6.57 15.73
C ASP A 355 -10.67 -5.46 15.79
N VAL A 356 -11.01 -4.88 14.65
CA VAL A 356 -11.96 -3.77 14.59
C VAL A 356 -13.34 -4.10 15.17
N ASN A 357 -13.74 -5.38 15.12
CA ASN A 357 -15.01 -5.83 15.71
C ASN A 357 -14.97 -5.83 17.26
N GLU A 358 -13.78 -5.96 17.85
CA GLU A 358 -13.56 -5.94 19.30
C GLU A 358 -13.25 -4.52 19.81
N LEU A 359 -12.93 -3.58 18.91
CA LEU A 359 -12.54 -2.21 19.26
C LEU A 359 -13.60 -1.53 20.15
N ASN A 360 -13.17 -1.03 21.28
CA ASN A 360 -13.87 -0.07 22.12
C ASN A 360 -12.86 0.80 22.87
N ALA A 361 -13.32 1.85 23.53
CA ALA A 361 -12.45 2.82 24.16
C ALA A 361 -11.55 2.20 25.26
N ASP A 362 -12.10 1.29 26.07
CA ASP A 362 -11.36 0.66 27.17
C ASP A 362 -10.30 -0.32 26.64
N ILE A 363 -10.62 -1.09 25.60
CA ILE A 363 -9.65 -2.02 24.98
C ILE A 363 -8.51 -1.23 24.35
N LEU A 364 -8.81 -0.14 23.62
CA LEU A 364 -7.78 0.70 23.02
C LEU A 364 -6.90 1.35 24.09
N TRP A 365 -7.50 1.86 25.15
CA TRP A 365 -6.77 2.45 26.28
C TRP A 365 -5.85 1.44 26.99
N LYS A 366 -6.36 0.25 27.30
CA LYS A 366 -5.56 -0.82 27.90
C LYS A 366 -4.37 -1.20 27.00
N LYS A 367 -4.60 -1.28 25.70
CA LYS A 367 -3.54 -1.59 24.75
C LYS A 367 -2.50 -0.48 24.67
N PHE A 368 -2.93 0.79 24.73
CA PHE A 368 -2.02 1.93 24.78
C PHE A 368 -1.17 1.93 26.05
N ASN A 369 -1.77 1.71 27.22
CA ASN A 369 -1.01 1.60 28.47
C ASN A 369 0.00 0.43 28.43
N HIS A 370 -0.41 -0.72 27.89
CA HIS A 370 0.51 -1.86 27.71
C HIS A 370 1.70 -1.49 26.81
N LEU A 371 1.47 -0.73 25.72
CA LEU A 371 2.56 -0.21 24.88
C LEU A 371 3.48 0.71 25.67
N VAL A 372 2.94 1.63 26.47
CA VAL A 372 3.73 2.56 27.28
C VAL A 372 4.56 1.85 28.34
N GLU A 373 3.97 0.87 29.05
CA GLU A 373 4.65 0.06 30.06
C GLU A 373 5.80 -0.77 29.49
N ASN A 374 5.70 -1.21 28.22
CA ASN A 374 6.70 -2.06 27.55
C ASN A 374 7.45 -1.29 26.44
N TYR A 375 7.51 0.03 26.52
CA TYR A 375 7.98 0.88 25.42
C TYR A 375 9.39 0.53 24.94
N ASP A 376 10.35 0.42 25.84
CA ASP A 376 11.76 0.16 25.50
C ASP A 376 11.95 -1.25 24.94
N GLU A 377 11.21 -2.24 25.46
CA GLU A 377 11.19 -3.60 24.92
C GLU A 377 10.65 -3.62 23.50
N TYR A 378 9.55 -2.90 23.27
CA TYR A 378 8.95 -2.79 21.93
C TYR A 378 9.90 -2.12 20.92
N VAL A 379 10.54 -1.01 21.29
CA VAL A 379 11.56 -0.36 20.45
C VAL A 379 12.73 -1.32 20.18
N GLY A 380 13.19 -2.05 21.21
CA GLY A 380 14.23 -3.07 21.08
C GLY A 380 13.85 -4.16 20.06
N LYS A 381 12.60 -4.65 20.13
CA LYS A 381 12.06 -5.64 19.20
C LYS A 381 12.00 -5.10 17.77
N LEU A 382 11.52 -3.86 17.55
CA LEU A 382 11.51 -3.24 16.23
C LEU A 382 12.91 -3.09 15.63
N LYS A 383 13.91 -2.73 16.45
CA LYS A 383 15.31 -2.64 16.01
C LYS A 383 15.86 -3.99 15.53
N GLN A 384 15.55 -5.06 16.25
CA GLN A 384 15.97 -6.43 15.88
C GLN A 384 15.29 -6.87 14.56
N LEU A 385 14.00 -6.57 14.39
CA LEU A 385 13.22 -6.94 13.22
C LEU A 385 13.59 -6.16 11.95
N LYS A 386 14.09 -4.93 12.06
CA LYS A 386 14.25 -4.02 10.91
C LYS A 386 14.98 -4.64 9.73
N THR A 387 16.15 -5.22 9.99
CA THR A 387 16.98 -5.83 8.92
C THR A 387 16.30 -7.05 8.31
N GLU A 388 15.66 -7.88 9.13
CA GLU A 388 14.92 -9.05 8.65
C GLU A 388 13.76 -8.65 7.75
N LEU A 389 12.95 -7.66 8.17
CA LEU A 389 11.81 -7.15 7.41
C LEU A 389 12.25 -6.53 6.07
N GLN A 390 13.38 -5.78 6.07
CA GLN A 390 13.96 -5.25 4.84
C GLN A 390 14.42 -6.36 3.90
N ASN A 391 15.16 -7.35 4.39
CA ASN A 391 15.62 -8.49 3.59
C ASN A 391 14.43 -9.27 2.99
N LYS A 392 13.38 -9.52 3.77
CA LYS A 392 12.16 -10.16 3.28
C LYS A 392 11.48 -9.34 2.18
N ALA A 393 11.44 -8.01 2.29
CA ALA A 393 10.87 -7.16 1.25
C ALA A 393 11.68 -7.23 -0.06
N HIS A 394 13.01 -7.29 0.01
CA HIS A 394 13.89 -7.38 -1.16
C HIS A 394 13.74 -8.68 -1.95
N ILE A 395 13.21 -9.77 -1.34
CA ILE A 395 12.91 -11.02 -2.06
C ILE A 395 12.12 -10.75 -3.34
N THR A 396 11.19 -9.78 -3.30
CA THR A 396 10.36 -9.46 -4.47
C THR A 396 11.18 -8.94 -5.64
N THR A 397 12.09 -8.00 -5.41
CA THR A 397 13.00 -7.48 -6.46
C THR A 397 13.98 -8.54 -6.93
N ASP A 398 14.49 -9.38 -6.02
CA ASP A 398 15.36 -10.49 -6.38
C ASP A 398 14.68 -11.47 -7.34
N GLU A 399 13.41 -11.80 -7.08
CA GLU A 399 12.63 -12.68 -7.97
C GLU A 399 12.33 -12.03 -9.34
N VAL A 400 12.23 -10.68 -9.44
CA VAL A 400 12.13 -9.99 -10.75
C VAL A 400 13.39 -10.27 -11.57
N PHE A 401 14.57 -10.03 -11.01
CA PHE A 401 15.83 -10.20 -11.76
C PHE A 401 16.16 -11.65 -12.07
N LYS A 402 15.89 -12.59 -11.16
CA LYS A 402 15.97 -14.04 -11.44
C LYS A 402 15.06 -14.43 -12.60
N THR A 403 13.83 -13.90 -12.64
CA THR A 403 12.89 -14.16 -13.73
C THR A 403 13.42 -13.59 -15.04
N LEU A 404 13.92 -12.35 -15.06
CA LEU A 404 14.53 -11.74 -16.26
C LEU A 404 15.73 -12.51 -16.79
N GLU A 405 16.54 -13.13 -15.92
CA GLU A 405 17.64 -13.97 -16.31
C GLU A 405 17.18 -15.27 -16.99
N THR A 406 16.07 -15.86 -16.55
CA THR A 406 15.53 -17.10 -17.14
C THR A 406 14.78 -16.88 -18.45
N LEU A 407 14.33 -15.66 -18.73
CA LEU A 407 13.64 -15.29 -19.97
C LEU A 407 14.59 -14.96 -21.14
N ARG A 408 15.89 -14.91 -20.87
CA ARG A 408 16.95 -14.74 -21.89
C ARG A 408 17.33 -16.06 -22.53
#